data_06e0428c959d4e8c91a005ef2d9dbb5a
#
_entry.id   06e0428c959d4e8c91a005ef2d9dbb5a
#
_cell.length_a   1.000
_cell.length_b   1.000
_cell.length_c   1.000
_cell.angle_alpha   90.00
_cell.angle_beta   90.00
_cell.angle_gamma   90.00
#
_symmetry.space_group_name_H-M   'P 1'
#
loop_
_entity.id
_entity.type
_entity.pdbx_description
1 polymer ?
#
loop_
_entity_poly.entity_id
_entity_poly.type
_entity_poly.pdbx_seq_one_letter_code
_entity_poly.pdbx_strand_id
1 'polypeptide(L)'
;MTSNTTNALQDIEDAIVLAGAGKMGGALLSGWLAQGLDGKRVVVIEPLPSAEITALVTKGVRLNPSPRDIGAVATLVIALKPQSFREAGAMLKSFTGPSTLVMSIMAGTTIASISEVCGGSVVRAMPNTPAAIGRGITVAVAAGNVSSSQRGIADALLRATGSVEWVDDENLMDAVTAVSGSGPAYIFLLAEELARAGVEAGLPQDLATRLARETVAGSGELLHRSDLPSAMLRQNVTSPGGTTAAALEVLMGPDGMQPLLTRAVAAATRRSKELAK
;
A
#
# COMPACT_ATOMS: atom_id res chain seq x y z
N MET A 1 -21.45 -6.11 5.74
CA MET A 1 -22.07 -5.13 4.83
C MET A 1 -21.11 -4.94 3.67
N THR A 2 -21.34 -5.62 2.56
CA THR A 2 -20.57 -5.44 1.31
C THR A 2 -21.02 -4.12 0.71
N SER A 3 -20.29 -3.05 0.98
CA SER A 3 -20.53 -1.75 0.39
C SER A 3 -20.27 -1.78 -1.12
N ASN A 4 -21.13 -1.13 -1.85
CA ASN A 4 -21.20 -0.88 -3.29
C ASN A 4 -19.91 -0.26 -3.93
N THR A 5 -18.73 -0.78 -3.62
CA THR A 5 -17.46 -0.25 -4.13
C THR A 5 -17.28 -0.52 -5.64
N THR A 6 -17.99 -1.54 -6.15
CA THR A 6 -17.90 -1.97 -7.55
C THR A 6 -18.48 -0.93 -8.53
N ASN A 7 -19.47 -0.15 -8.11
CA ASN A 7 -20.08 0.87 -8.97
C ASN A 7 -19.24 2.15 -9.05
N ALA A 8 -18.54 2.54 -7.99
CA ALA A 8 -17.81 3.81 -7.94
C ALA A 8 -16.65 3.91 -8.96
N LEU A 9 -16.01 2.80 -9.31
CA LEU A 9 -14.97 2.79 -10.35
C LEU A 9 -15.54 2.77 -11.77
N GLN A 10 -16.72 2.19 -11.97
CA GLN A 10 -17.41 2.15 -13.26
C GLN A 10 -17.96 3.52 -13.65
N ASP A 11 -18.30 4.35 -12.66
CA ASP A 11 -18.87 5.69 -12.84
C ASP A 11 -17.81 6.77 -13.11
N ILE A 12 -16.51 6.42 -13.11
CA ILE A 12 -15.45 7.38 -13.46
C ILE A 12 -15.43 7.59 -14.97
N GLU A 13 -15.87 8.76 -15.41
CA GLU A 13 -15.99 9.11 -16.83
C GLU A 13 -14.71 9.70 -17.43
N ASP A 14 -13.95 10.45 -16.64
CA ASP A 14 -12.75 11.14 -17.09
C ASP A 14 -11.49 10.29 -17.04
N ALA A 15 -10.43 10.75 -17.72
CA ALA A 15 -9.16 10.03 -17.74
C ALA A 15 -8.45 10.01 -16.39
N ILE A 16 -7.95 8.83 -16.03
CA ILE A 16 -7.03 8.61 -14.93
C ILE A 16 -5.63 8.45 -15.51
N VAL A 17 -4.69 9.28 -15.10
CA VAL A 17 -3.28 9.14 -15.45
C VAL A 17 -2.55 8.47 -14.30
N LEU A 18 -1.93 7.33 -14.55
CA LEU A 18 -1.01 6.64 -13.63
C LEU A 18 0.42 6.92 -14.06
N ALA A 19 1.13 7.70 -13.28
CA ALA A 19 2.56 7.96 -13.47
C ALA A 19 3.38 6.98 -12.62
N GLY A 20 4.03 6.04 -13.28
CA GLY A 20 4.72 4.91 -12.68
C GLY A 20 3.86 3.65 -12.56
N ALA A 21 4.26 2.58 -13.25
CA ALA A 21 3.60 1.29 -13.22
C ALA A 21 4.54 0.17 -12.74
N GLY A 22 5.40 0.50 -11.78
CA GLY A 22 6.20 -0.48 -11.05
C GLY A 22 5.33 -1.39 -10.17
N LYS A 23 5.94 -2.06 -9.19
CA LYS A 23 5.22 -3.05 -8.35
C LYS A 23 3.92 -2.50 -7.75
N MET A 24 3.96 -1.30 -7.15
CA MET A 24 2.78 -0.74 -6.48
C MET A 24 1.79 -0.11 -7.46
N GLY A 25 2.26 0.70 -8.43
CA GLY A 25 1.40 1.26 -9.47
C GLY A 25 0.75 0.18 -10.33
N GLY A 26 1.49 -0.89 -10.66
CA GLY A 26 0.96 -2.06 -11.36
C GLY A 26 -0.09 -2.82 -10.56
N ALA A 27 0.07 -2.94 -9.24
CA ALA A 27 -0.93 -3.55 -8.36
C ALA A 27 -2.23 -2.73 -8.33
N LEU A 28 -2.14 -1.40 -8.21
CA LEU A 28 -3.30 -0.51 -8.31
C LEU A 28 -4.01 -0.68 -9.66
N LEU A 29 -3.28 -0.59 -10.76
CA LEU A 29 -3.83 -0.73 -12.10
C LEU A 29 -4.56 -2.08 -12.29
N SER A 30 -3.93 -3.17 -11.86
CA SER A 30 -4.53 -4.50 -11.93
C SER A 30 -5.79 -4.60 -11.07
N GLY A 31 -5.77 -4.01 -9.88
CA GLY A 31 -6.93 -3.94 -8.99
C GLY A 31 -8.09 -3.14 -9.60
N TRP A 32 -7.83 -1.99 -10.21
CA TRP A 32 -8.84 -1.17 -10.88
C TRP A 32 -9.53 -1.93 -12.00
N LEU A 33 -8.74 -2.56 -12.89
CA LEU A 33 -9.28 -3.33 -14.01
C LEU A 33 -10.07 -4.56 -13.54
N ALA A 34 -9.60 -5.22 -12.48
CA ALA A 34 -10.29 -6.38 -11.89
C ALA A 34 -11.65 -6.00 -11.26
N GLN A 35 -11.79 -4.76 -10.77
CA GLN A 35 -13.03 -4.22 -10.22
C GLN A 35 -13.91 -3.49 -11.24
N GLY A 36 -13.55 -3.56 -12.53
CA GLY A 36 -14.39 -3.12 -13.62
C GLY A 36 -14.19 -1.69 -14.10
N LEU A 37 -13.09 -1.02 -13.72
CA LEU A 37 -12.71 0.24 -14.35
C LEU A 37 -12.43 -0.01 -15.85
N ASP A 38 -13.03 0.80 -16.73
CA ASP A 38 -12.77 0.71 -18.17
C ASP A 38 -11.31 1.10 -18.46
N GLY A 39 -10.54 0.17 -19.02
CA GLY A 39 -9.15 0.39 -19.40
C GLY A 39 -8.94 1.60 -20.33
N LYS A 40 -9.95 1.94 -21.16
CA LYS A 40 -9.91 3.12 -22.05
C LYS A 40 -9.81 4.44 -21.29
N ARG A 41 -10.21 4.46 -20.02
CA ARG A 41 -10.09 5.63 -19.13
C ARG A 41 -8.70 5.76 -18.52
N VAL A 42 -7.87 4.72 -18.62
CA VAL A 42 -6.56 4.68 -17.96
C VAL A 42 -5.44 4.99 -18.95
N VAL A 43 -4.65 5.96 -18.57
CA VAL A 43 -3.37 6.31 -19.21
C VAL A 43 -2.24 5.92 -18.26
N VAL A 44 -1.28 5.17 -18.74
CA VAL A 44 -0.07 4.80 -17.99
C VAL A 44 1.12 5.52 -18.57
N ILE A 45 1.86 6.22 -17.74
CA ILE A 45 3.14 6.83 -18.07
C ILE A 45 4.24 6.03 -17.34
N GLU A 46 4.93 5.17 -18.06
CA GLU A 46 5.99 4.30 -17.56
C GLU A 46 7.07 4.12 -18.61
N PRO A 47 8.26 4.71 -18.41
CA PRO A 47 9.33 4.64 -19.41
C PRO A 47 9.81 3.23 -19.72
N LEU A 48 9.77 2.32 -18.73
CA LEU A 48 10.23 0.93 -18.84
C LEU A 48 9.12 -0.05 -18.42
N PRO A 49 8.04 -0.15 -19.21
CA PRO A 49 6.90 -1.00 -18.84
C PRO A 49 7.28 -2.49 -18.86
N SER A 50 6.81 -3.22 -17.84
CA SER A 50 6.93 -4.68 -17.85
C SER A 50 6.07 -5.30 -18.95
N ALA A 51 6.31 -6.58 -19.28
CA ALA A 51 5.48 -7.33 -20.22
C ALA A 51 4.00 -7.39 -19.76
N GLU A 52 3.77 -7.49 -18.44
CA GLU A 52 2.42 -7.49 -17.85
C GLU A 52 1.71 -6.16 -18.08
N ILE A 53 2.38 -5.03 -17.86
CA ILE A 53 1.81 -3.69 -18.12
C ILE A 53 1.56 -3.49 -19.60
N THR A 54 2.49 -3.90 -20.46
CA THR A 54 2.34 -3.82 -21.92
C THR A 54 1.13 -4.63 -22.42
N ALA A 55 0.88 -5.81 -21.85
CA ALA A 55 -0.25 -6.64 -22.20
C ALA A 55 -1.61 -5.97 -21.90
N LEU A 56 -1.69 -5.02 -20.96
CA LEU A 56 -2.92 -4.32 -20.62
C LEU A 56 -3.41 -3.37 -21.72
N VAL A 57 -2.58 -3.05 -22.70
CA VAL A 57 -3.00 -2.31 -23.91
C VAL A 57 -4.13 -3.05 -24.63
N THR A 58 -4.15 -4.39 -24.62
CA THR A 58 -5.24 -5.20 -25.20
C THR A 58 -6.58 -5.01 -24.46
N LYS A 59 -6.54 -4.50 -23.22
CA LYS A 59 -7.72 -4.15 -22.42
C LYS A 59 -8.11 -2.67 -22.54
N GLY A 60 -7.53 -1.95 -23.50
CA GLY A 60 -7.83 -0.54 -23.75
C GLY A 60 -6.95 0.47 -23.01
N VAL A 61 -6.04 0.02 -22.13
CA VAL A 61 -5.11 0.92 -21.42
C VAL A 61 -4.19 1.60 -22.42
N ARG A 62 -4.07 2.93 -22.31
CA ARG A 62 -3.19 3.74 -23.17
C ARG A 62 -1.83 3.87 -22.50
N LEU A 63 -0.79 3.33 -23.16
CA LEU A 63 0.57 3.34 -22.63
C LEU A 63 1.41 4.44 -23.31
N ASN A 64 1.98 5.33 -22.50
CA ASN A 64 2.85 6.44 -22.95
C ASN A 64 2.33 7.26 -24.12
N PRO A 65 1.03 7.66 -24.16
CA PRO A 65 0.57 8.55 -25.22
C PRO A 65 1.20 9.94 -25.09
N SER A 66 1.19 10.71 -26.16
CA SER A 66 1.56 12.14 -26.09
C SER A 66 0.62 12.87 -25.11
N PRO A 67 1.11 13.79 -24.26
CA PRO A 67 0.25 14.58 -23.38
C PRO A 67 -0.91 15.27 -24.11
N ARG A 68 -0.72 15.65 -25.37
CA ARG A 68 -1.76 16.29 -26.21
C ARG A 68 -2.91 15.36 -26.55
N ASP A 69 -2.70 14.04 -26.48
CA ASP A 69 -3.70 13.03 -26.85
C ASP A 69 -4.49 12.51 -25.62
N ILE A 70 -4.20 13.00 -24.42
CA ILE A 70 -4.80 12.48 -23.18
C ILE A 70 -6.18 13.09 -22.92
N GLY A 71 -6.37 14.35 -23.27
CA GLY A 71 -7.62 15.07 -22.97
C GLY A 71 -7.68 15.58 -21.53
N ALA A 72 -8.90 15.79 -21.02
CA ALA A 72 -9.10 16.21 -19.63
C ALA A 72 -8.69 15.08 -18.66
N VAL A 73 -7.99 15.44 -17.59
CA VAL A 73 -7.51 14.51 -16.55
C VAL A 73 -8.22 14.83 -15.26
N ALA A 74 -9.11 13.93 -14.84
CA ALA A 74 -9.80 14.06 -13.56
C ALA A 74 -8.88 13.68 -12.40
N THR A 75 -8.05 12.63 -12.59
CA THR A 75 -7.20 12.10 -11.54
C THR A 75 -5.81 11.78 -12.07
N LEU A 76 -4.79 12.35 -11.43
CA LEU A 76 -3.39 11.98 -11.58
C LEU A 76 -2.97 11.12 -10.39
N VAL A 77 -2.56 9.87 -10.63
CA VAL A 77 -2.00 8.98 -9.62
C VAL A 77 -0.49 8.92 -9.79
N ILE A 78 0.25 9.29 -8.74
CA ILE A 78 1.71 9.35 -8.74
C ILE A 78 2.25 8.13 -7.96
N ALA A 79 2.82 7.18 -8.69
CA ALA A 79 3.41 5.94 -8.17
C ALA A 79 4.91 5.84 -8.51
N LEU A 80 5.58 6.97 -8.58
CA LEU A 80 7.01 7.09 -8.85
C LEU A 80 7.85 6.80 -7.61
N LYS A 81 9.14 6.55 -7.80
CA LYS A 81 10.11 6.63 -6.69
C LYS A 81 10.27 8.09 -6.28
N PRO A 82 10.36 8.42 -4.98
CA PRO A 82 10.50 9.80 -4.52
C PRO A 82 11.64 10.57 -5.19
N GLN A 83 12.75 9.88 -5.48
CA GLN A 83 13.92 10.48 -6.14
C GLN A 83 13.64 10.98 -7.56
N SER A 84 12.75 10.28 -8.30
CA SER A 84 12.39 10.65 -9.68
C SER A 84 11.27 11.68 -9.76
N PHE A 85 10.63 12.04 -8.62
CA PHE A 85 9.45 12.90 -8.61
C PHE A 85 9.74 14.31 -9.10
N ARG A 86 10.83 14.93 -8.62
CA ARG A 86 11.19 16.31 -9.02
C ARG A 86 11.57 16.37 -10.50
N GLU A 87 12.27 15.39 -11.02
CA GLU A 87 12.64 15.30 -12.45
C GLU A 87 11.41 15.15 -13.35
N ALA A 88 10.40 14.39 -12.88
CA ALA A 88 9.13 14.22 -13.58
C ALA A 88 8.20 15.43 -13.45
N GLY A 89 8.52 16.43 -12.63
CA GLY A 89 7.63 17.50 -12.22
C GLY A 89 6.97 18.25 -13.38
N ALA A 90 7.74 18.67 -14.42
CA ALA A 90 7.21 19.37 -15.57
C ALA A 90 6.19 18.53 -16.37
N MET A 91 6.47 17.22 -16.52
CA MET A 91 5.56 16.28 -17.15
C MET A 91 4.29 16.11 -16.31
N LEU A 92 4.42 15.88 -15.01
CA LEU A 92 3.28 15.72 -14.11
C LEU A 92 2.38 16.95 -14.10
N LYS A 93 3.00 18.13 -14.08
CA LYS A 93 2.29 19.42 -14.15
C LYS A 93 1.47 19.57 -15.42
N SER A 94 1.90 19.00 -16.54
CA SER A 94 1.16 19.06 -17.80
C SER A 94 -0.17 18.29 -17.77
N PHE A 95 -0.35 17.37 -16.81
CA PHE A 95 -1.59 16.61 -16.61
C PHE A 95 -2.54 17.24 -15.60
N THR A 96 -2.15 18.31 -14.91
CA THR A 96 -2.93 18.86 -13.81
C THR A 96 -3.56 20.20 -14.15
N GLY A 97 -4.78 20.39 -13.67
CA GLY A 97 -5.53 21.64 -13.69
C GLY A 97 -6.12 21.93 -12.31
N PRO A 98 -6.86 23.05 -12.15
CA PRO A 98 -7.43 23.45 -10.86
C PRO A 98 -8.37 22.43 -10.24
N SER A 99 -9.06 21.62 -11.05
CA SER A 99 -10.02 20.59 -10.61
C SER A 99 -9.42 19.17 -10.57
N THR A 100 -8.17 18.97 -10.98
CA THR A 100 -7.55 17.65 -11.00
C THR A 100 -7.30 17.15 -9.58
N LEU A 101 -7.76 15.95 -9.28
CA LEU A 101 -7.34 15.19 -8.10
C LEU A 101 -5.94 14.66 -8.32
N VAL A 102 -5.00 14.98 -7.45
CA VAL A 102 -3.63 14.46 -7.46
C VAL A 102 -3.47 13.48 -6.29
N MET A 103 -3.41 12.19 -6.58
CA MET A 103 -3.22 11.14 -5.58
C MET A 103 -1.80 10.61 -5.63
N SER A 104 -1.06 10.73 -4.54
CA SER A 104 0.32 10.24 -4.44
C SER A 104 0.41 9.05 -3.50
N ILE A 105 1.08 7.99 -3.95
CA ILE A 105 1.43 6.82 -3.11
C ILE A 105 2.93 6.76 -2.79
N MET A 106 3.63 7.86 -2.98
CA MET A 106 5.07 7.94 -2.70
C MET A 106 5.34 8.03 -1.19
N ALA A 107 6.26 7.20 -0.72
CA ALA A 107 6.75 7.32 0.66
C ALA A 107 7.54 8.63 0.86
N GLY A 108 7.42 9.24 2.05
CA GLY A 108 8.22 10.40 2.43
C GLY A 108 7.92 11.70 1.66
N THR A 109 6.94 11.76 0.76
CA THR A 109 6.62 12.98 0.00
C THR A 109 5.38 13.64 0.56
N THR A 110 5.50 14.88 1.04
CA THR A 110 4.43 15.61 1.72
C THR A 110 3.39 16.18 0.74
N ILE A 111 2.18 16.45 1.25
CA ILE A 111 1.14 17.18 0.51
C ILE A 111 1.68 18.52 -0.01
N ALA A 112 2.43 19.24 0.81
CA ALA A 112 3.03 20.53 0.41
C ALA A 112 3.97 20.36 -0.80
N SER A 113 4.88 19.39 -0.75
CA SER A 113 5.81 19.11 -1.87
C SER A 113 5.08 18.68 -3.15
N ILE A 114 4.01 17.89 -3.01
CA ILE A 114 3.21 17.46 -4.16
C ILE A 114 2.44 18.64 -4.76
N SER A 115 1.85 19.48 -3.91
CA SER A 115 1.11 20.67 -4.33
C SER A 115 2.02 21.70 -5.03
N GLU A 116 3.25 21.88 -4.54
CA GLU A 116 4.25 22.76 -5.18
C GLU A 116 4.55 22.33 -6.61
N VAL A 117 4.75 21.03 -6.84
CA VAL A 117 5.11 20.47 -8.15
C VAL A 117 3.90 20.37 -9.07
N CYS A 118 2.81 19.80 -8.60
CA CYS A 118 1.67 19.44 -9.44
C CYS A 118 0.52 20.45 -9.37
N GLY A 119 0.31 21.12 -8.23
CA GLY A 119 -0.94 21.83 -7.95
C GLY A 119 -2.11 20.85 -7.76
N GLY A 120 -3.34 21.35 -7.98
CA GLY A 120 -4.56 20.54 -7.86
C GLY A 120 -4.99 20.26 -6.42
N SER A 121 -5.90 19.30 -6.26
CA SER A 121 -6.38 18.83 -4.96
C SER A 121 -5.63 17.57 -4.57
N VAL A 122 -4.81 17.63 -3.52
CA VAL A 122 -3.85 16.56 -3.21
C VAL A 122 -4.39 15.59 -2.16
N VAL A 123 -4.31 14.29 -2.46
CA VAL A 123 -4.45 13.18 -1.52
C VAL A 123 -3.10 12.45 -1.44
N ARG A 124 -2.53 12.39 -0.24
CA ARG A 124 -1.37 11.55 0.04
C ARG A 124 -1.84 10.22 0.60
N ALA A 125 -1.37 9.12 0.04
CA ALA A 125 -1.72 7.77 0.46
C ALA A 125 -0.45 6.94 0.66
N MET A 126 -0.52 6.00 1.60
CA MET A 126 0.57 5.05 1.88
C MET A 126 0.03 3.63 1.87
N PRO A 127 0.07 2.94 0.73
CA PRO A 127 -0.25 1.52 0.62
C PRO A 127 0.91 0.64 1.12
N ASN A 128 0.66 -0.67 1.17
CA ASN A 128 1.70 -1.66 1.44
C ASN A 128 1.69 -2.81 0.42
N THR A 129 2.76 -3.61 0.40
CA THR A 129 2.98 -4.62 -0.64
C THR A 129 1.93 -5.74 -0.75
N PRO A 130 1.17 -6.14 0.30
CA PRO A 130 0.05 -7.07 0.14
C PRO A 130 -1.07 -6.58 -0.79
N ALA A 131 -1.06 -5.32 -1.19
CA ALA A 131 -1.87 -4.76 -2.26
C ALA A 131 -1.83 -5.60 -3.56
N ALA A 132 -0.68 -6.22 -3.85
CA ALA A 132 -0.50 -7.08 -5.03
C ALA A 132 -1.46 -8.29 -5.08
N ILE A 133 -2.02 -8.69 -3.95
CA ILE A 133 -2.98 -9.80 -3.82
C ILE A 133 -4.33 -9.32 -3.25
N GLY A 134 -4.62 -8.01 -3.30
CA GLY A 134 -5.86 -7.44 -2.77
C GLY A 134 -5.98 -7.49 -1.23
N ARG A 135 -4.87 -7.67 -0.52
CA ARG A 135 -4.79 -7.74 0.94
C ARG A 135 -3.99 -6.58 1.54
N GLY A 136 -3.86 -5.50 0.78
CA GLY A 136 -3.20 -4.28 1.25
C GLY A 136 -4.02 -3.53 2.30
N ILE A 137 -3.33 -2.67 3.03
CA ILE A 137 -3.94 -1.57 3.76
C ILE A 137 -3.30 -0.27 3.28
N THR A 138 -4.13 0.71 3.00
CA THR A 138 -3.70 2.04 2.60
C THR A 138 -4.20 3.05 3.61
N VAL A 139 -3.32 3.89 4.13
CA VAL A 139 -3.74 5.07 4.90
C VAL A 139 -3.65 6.29 4.00
N ALA A 140 -4.69 7.12 4.00
CA ALA A 140 -4.80 8.32 3.17
C ALA A 140 -5.05 9.56 4.01
N VAL A 141 -4.54 10.70 3.56
CA VAL A 141 -4.79 12.03 4.11
C VAL A 141 -5.03 13.01 2.97
N ALA A 142 -6.02 13.88 3.12
CA ALA A 142 -6.41 14.83 2.09
C ALA A 142 -5.97 16.25 2.45
N ALA A 143 -5.54 17.02 1.45
CA ALA A 143 -5.41 18.47 1.60
C ALA A 143 -6.79 19.13 1.81
N GLY A 144 -6.82 20.29 2.46
CA GLY A 144 -8.08 20.97 2.82
C GLY A 144 -8.95 21.42 1.64
N ASN A 145 -8.41 21.42 0.42
CA ASN A 145 -9.13 21.78 -0.80
C ASN A 145 -9.70 20.54 -1.56
N VAL A 146 -9.53 19.33 -1.03
CA VAL A 146 -10.10 18.11 -1.62
C VAL A 146 -11.59 18.05 -1.34
N SER A 147 -12.41 18.01 -2.40
CA SER A 147 -13.87 17.89 -2.25
C SER A 147 -14.29 16.48 -1.81
N SER A 148 -15.52 16.35 -1.29
CA SER A 148 -16.09 15.05 -0.92
C SER A 148 -16.17 14.09 -2.11
N SER A 149 -16.46 14.58 -3.32
CA SER A 149 -16.44 13.77 -4.55
C SER A 149 -15.06 13.26 -4.87
N GLN A 150 -14.03 14.12 -4.84
CA GLN A 150 -12.64 13.73 -5.07
C GLN A 150 -12.14 12.73 -4.02
N ARG A 151 -12.51 12.93 -2.74
CA ARG A 151 -12.22 11.95 -1.67
C ARG A 151 -12.87 10.59 -1.97
N GLY A 152 -14.11 10.58 -2.46
CA GLY A 152 -14.81 9.36 -2.88
C GLY A 152 -14.10 8.63 -4.02
N ILE A 153 -13.63 9.37 -5.04
CA ILE A 153 -12.83 8.80 -6.15
C ILE A 153 -11.52 8.22 -5.62
N ALA A 154 -10.79 8.95 -4.78
CA ALA A 154 -9.55 8.45 -4.19
C ALA A 154 -9.78 7.18 -3.36
N ASP A 155 -10.84 7.16 -2.53
CA ASP A 155 -11.20 6.00 -1.72
C ASP A 155 -11.49 4.78 -2.60
N ALA A 156 -12.29 4.93 -3.66
CA ALA A 156 -12.60 3.85 -4.59
C ALA A 156 -11.36 3.30 -5.28
N LEU A 157 -10.47 4.17 -5.78
CA LEU A 157 -9.22 3.77 -6.43
C LEU A 157 -8.28 3.04 -5.46
N LEU A 158 -8.19 3.47 -4.21
CA LEU A 158 -7.32 2.85 -3.21
C LEU A 158 -7.89 1.50 -2.72
N ARG A 159 -9.21 1.39 -2.52
CA ARG A 159 -9.89 0.15 -2.09
C ARG A 159 -9.75 -1.00 -3.10
N ALA A 160 -9.40 -0.70 -4.33
CA ALA A 160 -9.16 -1.75 -5.33
C ALA A 160 -8.04 -2.73 -4.95
N THR A 161 -7.20 -2.39 -3.98
CA THR A 161 -6.08 -3.22 -3.54
C THR A 161 -6.14 -3.63 -2.06
N GLY A 162 -7.24 -3.32 -1.36
CA GLY A 162 -7.45 -3.72 0.03
C GLY A 162 -8.20 -2.68 0.86
N SER A 163 -7.96 -2.69 2.16
CA SER A 163 -8.60 -1.76 3.10
C SER A 163 -8.02 -0.35 2.99
N VAL A 164 -8.87 0.66 3.28
CA VAL A 164 -8.46 2.07 3.29
C VAL A 164 -8.90 2.71 4.59
N GLU A 165 -7.97 3.38 5.24
CA GLU A 165 -8.19 4.22 6.41
C GLU A 165 -7.83 5.67 6.09
N TRP A 166 -8.61 6.60 6.64
CA TRP A 166 -8.38 8.02 6.46
C TRP A 166 -7.95 8.66 7.78
N VAL A 167 -6.92 9.50 7.69
CA VAL A 167 -6.47 10.33 8.82
C VAL A 167 -6.59 11.81 8.45
N ASP A 168 -6.75 12.66 9.46
CA ASP A 168 -6.86 14.11 9.27
C ASP A 168 -5.52 14.83 9.51
N ASP A 169 -4.55 14.16 10.15
CA ASP A 169 -3.22 14.70 10.43
C ASP A 169 -2.15 14.02 9.59
N GLU A 170 -1.54 14.78 8.67
CA GLU A 170 -0.44 14.30 7.83
C GLU A 170 0.79 13.85 8.65
N ASN A 171 1.01 14.38 9.84
CA ASN A 171 2.13 13.99 10.71
C ASN A 171 2.11 12.51 11.13
N LEU A 172 0.95 11.85 11.04
CA LEU A 172 0.81 10.43 11.30
C LEU A 172 1.42 9.55 10.19
N MET A 173 1.62 10.08 8.98
CA MET A 173 2.02 9.29 7.81
C MET A 173 3.41 8.66 7.93
N ASP A 174 4.31 9.22 8.72
CA ASP A 174 5.62 8.60 8.98
C ASP A 174 5.50 7.36 9.87
N ALA A 175 4.65 7.42 10.90
CA ALA A 175 4.35 6.26 11.73
C ALA A 175 3.57 5.18 10.94
N VAL A 176 2.64 5.61 10.09
CA VAL A 176 1.93 4.71 9.14
C VAL A 176 2.93 3.99 8.24
N THR A 177 3.88 4.71 7.66
CA THR A 177 4.96 4.13 6.84
C THR A 177 5.76 3.09 7.61
N ALA A 178 6.11 3.38 8.86
CA ALA A 178 6.86 2.48 9.72
C ALA A 178 6.07 1.22 10.09
N VAL A 179 4.77 1.34 10.38
CA VAL A 179 3.94 0.22 10.84
C VAL A 179 3.42 -0.62 9.68
N SER A 180 2.81 0.00 8.67
CA SER A 180 2.15 -0.72 7.58
C SER A 180 2.97 -0.78 6.30
N GLY A 181 3.64 0.29 5.91
CA GLY A 181 4.48 0.34 4.72
C GLY A 181 5.68 -0.61 4.82
N SER A 182 6.41 -0.54 5.94
CA SER A 182 7.55 -1.39 6.26
C SER A 182 7.15 -2.74 6.87
N GLY A 183 5.96 -2.82 7.47
CA GLY A 183 5.44 -3.98 8.21
C GLY A 183 5.57 -5.33 7.49
N PRO A 184 5.28 -5.44 6.20
CA PRO A 184 5.44 -6.70 5.48
C PRO A 184 6.85 -7.29 5.59
N ALA A 185 7.89 -6.45 5.59
CA ALA A 185 9.27 -6.91 5.75
C ALA A 185 9.52 -7.53 7.15
N TYR A 186 8.85 -7.01 8.18
CA TYR A 186 8.95 -7.57 9.54
C TYR A 186 8.32 -8.96 9.63
N ILE A 187 7.21 -9.14 8.92
CA ILE A 187 6.51 -10.44 8.86
C ILE A 187 7.33 -11.46 8.06
N PHE A 188 7.96 -11.03 6.95
CA PHE A 188 8.84 -11.91 6.18
C PHE A 188 10.07 -12.32 6.98
N LEU A 189 10.67 -11.39 7.74
CA LEU A 189 11.76 -11.68 8.67
C LEU A 189 11.30 -12.65 9.77
N LEU A 190 10.10 -12.47 10.33
CA LEU A 190 9.55 -13.41 11.32
C LEU A 190 9.47 -14.83 10.75
N ALA A 191 9.00 -14.98 9.50
CA ALA A 191 8.94 -16.30 8.86
C ALA A 191 10.34 -16.91 8.66
N GLU A 192 11.32 -16.09 8.29
CA GLU A 192 12.73 -16.49 8.13
C GLU A 192 13.33 -16.97 9.46
N GLU A 193 13.19 -16.17 10.52
CA GLU A 193 13.75 -16.50 11.84
C GLU A 193 13.04 -17.68 12.50
N LEU A 194 11.72 -17.83 12.30
CA LEU A 194 10.98 -18.99 12.77
C LEU A 194 11.47 -20.28 12.09
N ALA A 195 11.76 -20.24 10.79
CA ALA A 195 12.35 -21.37 10.08
C ALA A 195 13.75 -21.71 10.63
N ARG A 196 14.59 -20.69 10.87
CA ARG A 196 15.93 -20.86 11.45
C ARG A 196 15.86 -21.49 12.84
N ALA A 197 14.98 -21.00 13.71
CA ALA A 197 14.76 -21.58 15.03
C ALA A 197 14.27 -23.03 14.96
N GLY A 198 13.45 -23.36 13.95
CA GLY A 198 13.01 -24.74 13.70
C GLY A 198 14.17 -25.68 13.37
N VAL A 199 15.13 -25.21 12.58
CA VAL A 199 16.36 -25.98 12.28
C VAL A 199 17.21 -26.20 13.54
N GLU A 200 17.41 -25.16 14.34
CA GLU A 200 18.10 -25.28 15.64
C GLU A 200 17.41 -26.25 16.59
N ALA A 201 16.10 -26.37 16.49
CA ALA A 201 15.31 -27.36 17.25
C ALA A 201 15.38 -28.79 16.67
N GLY A 202 16.12 -29.00 15.56
CA GLY A 202 16.36 -30.33 14.96
C GLY A 202 15.49 -30.67 13.75
N LEU A 203 14.72 -29.73 13.21
CA LEU A 203 13.95 -29.97 11.98
C LEU A 203 14.85 -29.88 10.73
N PRO A 204 14.60 -30.74 9.72
CA PRO A 204 15.22 -30.55 8.40
C PRO A 204 14.87 -29.17 7.82
N GLN A 205 15.84 -28.53 7.16
CA GLN A 205 15.73 -27.15 6.62
C GLN A 205 14.45 -26.92 5.78
N ASP A 206 14.17 -27.83 4.84
CA ASP A 206 13.01 -27.71 3.96
C ASP A 206 11.67 -27.81 4.72
N LEU A 207 11.62 -28.66 5.75
CA LEU A 207 10.44 -28.81 6.59
C LEU A 207 10.24 -27.53 7.45
N ALA A 208 11.30 -27.07 8.12
CA ALA A 208 11.27 -25.86 8.94
C ALA A 208 10.80 -24.65 8.13
N THR A 209 11.31 -24.48 6.90
CA THR A 209 10.90 -23.40 5.99
C THR A 209 9.42 -23.48 5.62
N ARG A 210 8.91 -24.68 5.25
CA ARG A 210 7.47 -24.84 4.93
C ARG A 210 6.60 -24.57 6.15
N LEU A 211 6.94 -25.13 7.30
CA LEU A 211 6.18 -24.91 8.54
C LEU A 211 6.10 -23.44 8.92
N ALA A 212 7.20 -22.70 8.89
CA ALA A 212 7.23 -21.29 9.21
C ALA A 212 6.36 -20.47 8.25
N ARG A 213 6.49 -20.69 6.94
CA ARG A 213 5.71 -19.97 5.91
C ARG A 213 4.21 -20.23 6.05
N GLU A 214 3.80 -21.49 6.15
CA GLU A 214 2.39 -21.86 6.29
C GLU A 214 1.79 -21.39 7.62
N THR A 215 2.58 -21.42 8.70
CA THR A 215 2.14 -20.88 10.00
C THR A 215 1.89 -19.40 9.93
N VAL A 216 2.81 -18.61 9.36
CA VAL A 216 2.63 -17.14 9.21
C VAL A 216 1.47 -16.83 8.27
N ALA A 217 1.40 -17.48 7.09
CA ALA A 217 0.35 -17.24 6.11
C ALA A 217 -1.04 -17.62 6.67
N GLY A 218 -1.16 -18.79 7.27
CA GLY A 218 -2.42 -19.26 7.87
C GLY A 218 -2.88 -18.42 9.05
N SER A 219 -1.95 -18.00 9.91
CA SER A 219 -2.25 -17.10 11.03
C SER A 219 -2.70 -15.72 10.55
N GLY A 220 -2.08 -15.19 9.49
CA GLY A 220 -2.48 -13.93 8.88
C GLY A 220 -3.88 -14.00 8.25
N GLU A 221 -4.20 -15.11 7.57
CA GLU A 221 -5.53 -15.31 7.02
C GLU A 221 -6.60 -15.51 8.11
N LEU A 222 -6.26 -16.22 9.19
CA LEU A 222 -7.15 -16.36 10.34
C LEU A 222 -7.41 -14.99 11.01
N LEU A 223 -6.36 -14.19 11.19
CA LEU A 223 -6.48 -12.82 11.70
C LEU A 223 -7.38 -11.96 10.81
N HIS A 224 -7.24 -12.07 9.48
CA HIS A 224 -8.04 -11.33 8.52
C HIS A 224 -9.53 -11.70 8.55
N ARG A 225 -9.85 -12.99 8.73
CA ARG A 225 -11.24 -13.49 8.74
C ARG A 225 -11.93 -13.38 10.07
N SER A 226 -11.20 -13.06 11.14
CA SER A 226 -11.72 -13.05 12.50
C SER A 226 -11.97 -11.61 12.96
N ASP A 227 -13.11 -11.37 13.59
CA ASP A 227 -13.42 -10.12 14.27
C ASP A 227 -12.84 -10.06 15.70
N LEU A 228 -12.20 -11.14 16.16
CA LEU A 228 -11.60 -11.20 17.49
C LEU A 228 -10.30 -10.37 17.56
N PRO A 229 -10.07 -9.68 18.68
CA PRO A 229 -8.78 -9.02 18.90
C PRO A 229 -7.61 -10.01 18.83
N SER A 230 -6.45 -9.58 18.31
CA SER A 230 -5.25 -10.42 18.18
C SER A 230 -4.84 -11.08 19.49
N ALA A 231 -5.03 -10.40 20.64
CA ALA A 231 -4.77 -10.95 21.96
C ALA A 231 -5.66 -12.16 22.27
N MET A 232 -6.92 -12.13 21.86
CA MET A 232 -7.85 -13.23 22.05
C MET A 232 -7.49 -14.42 21.16
N LEU A 233 -7.14 -14.19 19.89
CA LEU A 233 -6.66 -15.24 18.99
C LEU A 233 -5.41 -15.94 19.57
N ARG A 234 -4.47 -15.16 20.10
CA ARG A 234 -3.29 -15.70 20.80
C ARG A 234 -3.68 -16.55 22.01
N GLN A 235 -4.61 -16.09 22.85
CA GLN A 235 -5.10 -16.83 24.02
C GLN A 235 -5.76 -18.16 23.63
N ASN A 236 -6.55 -18.17 22.56
CA ASN A 236 -7.27 -19.36 22.09
C ASN A 236 -6.35 -20.52 21.68
N VAL A 237 -5.09 -20.23 21.36
CA VAL A 237 -4.08 -21.24 21.02
C VAL A 237 -3.06 -21.48 22.17
N THR A 238 -3.35 -20.98 23.37
CA THR A 238 -2.44 -21.04 24.53
C THR A 238 -3.08 -21.81 25.66
N SER A 239 -2.73 -23.09 25.79
CA SER A 239 -3.17 -23.89 26.93
C SER A 239 -2.27 -23.64 28.18
N PRO A 240 -2.85 -23.57 29.38
CA PRO A 240 -2.06 -23.43 30.60
C PRO A 240 -0.99 -24.53 30.75
N GLY A 241 0.27 -24.13 30.98
CA GLY A 241 1.40 -25.06 31.08
C GLY A 241 1.81 -25.76 29.78
N GLY A 242 1.22 -25.36 28.63
CA GLY A 242 1.55 -25.94 27.34
C GLY A 242 2.79 -25.31 26.70
N THR A 243 3.21 -25.86 25.55
CA THR A 243 4.38 -25.40 24.78
C THR A 243 4.25 -23.96 24.34
N THR A 244 3.02 -23.55 23.92
CA THR A 244 2.74 -22.17 23.53
C THR A 244 2.92 -21.20 24.70
N ALA A 245 2.48 -21.59 25.92
CA ALA A 245 2.65 -20.74 27.10
C ALA A 245 4.14 -20.51 27.41
N ALA A 246 4.95 -21.56 27.39
CA ALA A 246 6.39 -21.46 27.62
C ALA A 246 7.10 -20.58 26.56
N ALA A 247 6.74 -20.71 25.29
CA ALA A 247 7.29 -19.87 24.23
C ALA A 247 6.89 -18.39 24.42
N LEU A 248 5.64 -18.13 24.81
CA LEU A 248 5.13 -16.77 25.02
C LEU A 248 5.77 -16.09 26.24
N GLU A 249 6.18 -16.82 27.28
CA GLU A 249 6.96 -16.26 28.38
C GLU A 249 8.26 -15.61 27.90
N VAL A 250 8.94 -16.20 26.93
CA VAL A 250 10.15 -15.64 26.30
C VAL A 250 9.78 -14.46 25.39
N LEU A 251 8.82 -14.64 24.48
CA LEU A 251 8.46 -13.63 23.49
C LEU A 251 7.81 -12.37 24.08
N MET A 252 7.17 -12.49 25.24
CA MET A 252 6.53 -11.40 25.96
C MET A 252 7.39 -10.88 27.14
N GLY A 253 8.58 -11.44 27.35
CA GLY A 253 9.51 -11.03 28.38
C GLY A 253 10.06 -9.60 28.16
N PRO A 254 10.88 -9.10 29.12
CA PRO A 254 11.42 -7.74 29.07
C PRO A 254 12.24 -7.43 27.81
N ASP A 255 12.92 -8.44 27.24
CA ASP A 255 13.72 -8.32 26.02
C ASP A 255 13.00 -8.94 24.79
N GLY A 256 11.71 -9.23 24.92
CA GLY A 256 10.89 -9.89 23.91
C GLY A 256 10.47 -8.99 22.74
N MET A 257 9.42 -9.39 22.04
CA MET A 257 8.98 -8.76 20.79
C MET A 257 8.55 -7.30 20.96
N GLN A 258 7.87 -6.94 22.05
CA GLN A 258 7.30 -5.60 22.21
C GLN A 258 8.39 -4.51 22.24
N PRO A 259 9.42 -4.55 23.11
CA PRO A 259 10.47 -3.53 23.10
C PRO A 259 11.29 -3.55 21.81
N LEU A 260 11.48 -4.71 21.18
CA LEU A 260 12.17 -4.82 19.90
C LEU A 260 11.41 -4.10 18.78
N LEU A 261 10.10 -4.38 18.64
CA LEU A 261 9.25 -3.73 17.65
C LEU A 261 9.13 -2.23 17.88
N THR A 262 9.05 -1.78 19.14
CA THR A 262 9.03 -0.35 19.47
C THR A 262 10.28 0.36 18.94
N ARG A 263 11.48 -0.22 19.15
CA ARG A 263 12.73 0.33 18.62
C ARG A 263 12.79 0.31 17.10
N ALA A 264 12.33 -0.77 16.49
CA ALA A 264 12.32 -0.91 15.02
C ALA A 264 11.38 0.11 14.36
N VAL A 265 10.15 0.25 14.85
CA VAL A 265 9.17 1.24 14.36
C VAL A 265 9.68 2.66 14.58
N ALA A 266 10.27 2.96 15.75
CA ALA A 266 10.85 4.27 16.00
C ALA A 266 11.99 4.61 15.02
N ALA A 267 12.85 3.64 14.69
CA ALA A 267 13.92 3.81 13.71
C ALA A 267 13.37 4.08 12.30
N ALA A 268 12.36 3.28 11.87
CA ALA A 268 11.71 3.45 10.57
C ALA A 268 10.98 4.81 10.47
N THR A 269 10.29 5.24 11.54
CA THR A 269 9.61 6.54 11.61
C THR A 269 10.61 7.69 11.47
N ARG A 270 11.76 7.65 12.16
CA ARG A 270 12.82 8.65 12.01
C ARG A 270 13.33 8.70 10.57
N ARG A 271 13.58 7.52 9.97
CA ARG A 271 14.08 7.46 8.61
C ARG A 271 13.07 8.00 7.59
N SER A 272 11.77 7.74 7.78
CA SER A 272 10.70 8.31 6.96
C SER A 272 10.74 9.85 6.99
N LYS A 273 10.87 10.45 8.18
CA LYS A 273 10.99 11.91 8.34
C LYS A 273 12.24 12.50 7.65
N GLU A 274 13.36 11.78 7.68
CA GLU A 274 14.59 12.21 6.99
C GLU A 274 14.43 12.21 5.46
N LEU A 275 13.67 11.27 4.93
CA LEU A 275 13.41 11.15 3.49
C LEU A 275 12.39 12.17 2.97
N ALA A 276 11.59 12.75 3.85
CA ALA A 276 10.58 13.75 3.53
C ALA A 276 11.16 15.18 3.34
N LYS A 277 12.47 15.36 3.53
CA LYS A 277 13.20 16.63 3.37
C LYS A 277 13.72 16.81 1.91
#